data_ca114b9aba5dbf87ee541a8a0ffbd3cc
#
_entry.id   ca114b9aba5dbf87ee541a8a0ffbd3cc
#
_cell.length_a   1.000
_cell.length_b   1.000
_cell.length_c   1.000
_cell.angle_alpha   90.00
_cell.angle_beta   90.00
_cell.angle_gamma   90.00
#
_symmetry.space_group_name_H-M   'P 1'
#
loop_
_entity.id
_entity.type
_entity.pdbx_description
1 polymer ?
#
loop_
_entity_poly.entity_id
_entity_poly.type
_entity_poly.pdbx_seq_one_letter_code
_entity_poly.pdbx_strand_id
1 'polypeptide(L)'
;MISVLILQWKTEKKKAIFKMNNNNYLDRDLLRFTTAGSVDDGKSTLIGRLLYDSKSIFEDQLASVSDSSKKKGLSHIDFSLLTDGLKDEREQGITIDVAYRYFSTPKRKFIIADTPGHIQYTRNMITGASTANLALVLIDARKGVIEQTKRHSFIASLLQIKHIVVCINKMDLVDFDENRYDEIVKEYEDFAAKLEVDDIRFIPISALHGDNVVDRSDKLSWYQGSTLLYTLENIHIGSDRNMKDCRFPIQTVIRPHSDEYHDFRGYAGRIESGLFKVGDEVTILPSGFNTKIGSIIDNEKEVQQAFPPMSVTLNLTDDIDLSRGDMLVRPNNKATITQDIDFMMCWMGNESFDSKKKYTVLHTTNKVRCVVKEVLYKIDINTLHRNEEDLSVGMNDIARIKIRTTKPLMCDSYTRNRSTGSIILIDEATNGTVAAGMII
;
A
#
# COMPACT_ATOMS: atom_id res chain seq x y z
N MET A 1 58.37 -6.51 -4.07
CA MET A 1 57.53 -6.68 -2.86
C MET A 1 56.56 -5.51 -2.63
N ILE A 2 56.99 -4.27 -2.75
CA ILE A 2 56.14 -3.07 -2.55
C ILE A 2 54.97 -2.96 -3.56
N SER A 3 55.17 -3.32 -4.82
CA SER A 3 54.15 -3.26 -5.87
C SER A 3 52.98 -4.24 -5.64
N VAL A 4 53.24 -5.41 -5.05
CA VAL A 4 52.18 -6.41 -4.75
C VAL A 4 51.36 -5.96 -3.56
N LEU A 5 51.95 -5.33 -2.57
CA LEU A 5 51.22 -4.76 -1.41
C LEU A 5 50.32 -3.57 -1.82
N ILE A 6 50.76 -2.74 -2.74
CA ILE A 6 49.94 -1.63 -3.26
C ILE A 6 48.76 -2.14 -4.09
N LEU A 7 48.92 -3.23 -4.86
CA LEU A 7 47.84 -3.86 -5.60
C LEU A 7 46.80 -4.51 -4.67
N GLN A 8 47.25 -5.22 -3.64
CA GLN A 8 46.39 -5.82 -2.62
C GLN A 8 45.62 -4.74 -1.86
N TRP A 9 46.28 -3.66 -1.44
CA TRP A 9 45.63 -2.55 -0.74
C TRP A 9 44.58 -1.84 -1.64
N LYS A 10 44.89 -1.63 -2.92
CA LYS A 10 43.90 -1.05 -3.88
C LYS A 10 42.71 -1.98 -4.13
N THR A 11 42.95 -3.31 -4.12
CA THR A 11 41.86 -4.29 -4.32
C THR A 11 40.99 -4.41 -3.07
N GLU A 12 41.57 -4.38 -1.89
CA GLU A 12 40.81 -4.37 -0.63
C GLU A 12 40.04 -3.07 -0.44
N LYS A 13 40.67 -1.92 -0.76
CA LYS A 13 40.00 -0.63 -0.72
C LYS A 13 38.82 -0.55 -1.73
N LYS A 14 38.96 -1.10 -2.94
CA LYS A 14 37.85 -1.26 -3.90
C LYS A 14 36.76 -2.19 -3.38
N LYS A 15 37.11 -3.33 -2.78
CA LYS A 15 36.14 -4.25 -2.14
C LYS A 15 35.43 -3.60 -0.97
N ALA A 16 36.13 -2.83 -0.13
CA ALA A 16 35.55 -2.11 0.99
C ALA A 16 34.60 -0.99 0.53
N ILE A 17 34.99 -0.20 -0.50
CA ILE A 17 34.14 0.83 -1.10
C ILE A 17 32.91 0.22 -1.79
N PHE A 18 33.06 -0.92 -2.49
CA PHE A 18 31.96 -1.66 -3.11
C PHE A 18 31.01 -2.25 -2.06
N LYS A 19 31.55 -2.74 -0.93
CA LYS A 19 30.76 -3.23 0.20
C LYS A 19 30.06 -2.12 0.97
N MET A 20 30.68 -0.94 1.15
CA MET A 20 30.05 0.24 1.73
C MET A 20 28.93 0.80 0.83
N ASN A 21 29.14 0.85 -0.49
CA ASN A 21 28.12 1.31 -1.43
C ASN A 21 26.94 0.32 -1.53
N ASN A 22 27.18 -0.99 -1.44
CA ASN A 22 26.10 -1.98 -1.46
C ASN A 22 25.27 -2.01 -0.15
N ASN A 23 25.91 -1.84 1.02
CA ASN A 23 25.17 -1.78 2.27
C ASN A 23 24.26 -0.55 2.33
N ASN A 24 24.72 0.63 1.87
CA ASN A 24 23.88 1.83 1.80
C ASN A 24 22.70 1.70 0.83
N TYR A 25 22.77 0.82 -0.18
CA TYR A 25 21.66 0.63 -1.13
C TYR A 25 20.56 -0.28 -0.57
N LEU A 26 20.89 -1.23 0.31
CA LEU A 26 19.93 -2.15 0.94
C LEU A 26 19.16 -1.49 2.10
N ASP A 27 19.78 -0.54 2.79
CA ASP A 27 19.21 0.13 3.97
C ASP A 27 18.33 1.35 3.64
N ARG A 28 18.14 1.70 2.35
CA ARG A 28 17.28 2.84 1.97
C ARG A 28 15.84 2.55 2.33
N ASP A 29 15.21 3.53 2.97
CA ASP A 29 13.79 3.48 3.30
C ASP A 29 12.93 3.32 2.03
N LEU A 30 11.87 2.56 2.14
CA LEU A 30 10.97 2.23 1.03
C LEU A 30 9.64 2.95 1.20
N LEU A 31 9.30 3.82 0.26
CA LEU A 31 7.97 4.43 0.15
C LEU A 31 7.13 3.70 -0.88
N ARG A 32 5.96 3.22 -0.46
CA ARG A 32 4.92 2.73 -1.36
C ARG A 32 3.87 3.82 -1.51
N PHE A 33 3.58 4.21 -2.73
CA PHE A 33 2.49 5.16 -2.97
C PHE A 33 1.61 4.72 -4.13
N THR A 34 0.36 5.11 -4.07
CA THR A 34 -0.62 4.89 -5.13
C THR A 34 -0.94 6.19 -5.84
N THR A 35 -1.21 6.12 -7.14
CA THR A 35 -1.77 7.26 -7.88
C THR A 35 -3.27 7.15 -7.91
N ALA A 36 -3.96 8.26 -7.73
CA ALA A 36 -5.40 8.39 -7.74
C ALA A 36 -5.81 9.65 -8.54
N GLY A 37 -7.01 9.68 -9.06
CA GLY A 37 -7.51 10.78 -9.90
C GLY A 37 -8.38 10.25 -11.03
N SER A 38 -9.09 11.12 -11.70
CA SER A 38 -9.98 10.75 -12.81
C SER A 38 -9.19 10.32 -14.05
N VAL A 39 -9.91 9.82 -15.03
CA VAL A 39 -9.36 9.63 -16.38
C VAL A 39 -8.93 10.99 -16.90
N ASP A 40 -7.81 11.03 -17.60
CA ASP A 40 -7.18 12.22 -18.18
C ASP A 40 -6.61 13.25 -17.19
N ASP A 41 -6.60 13.00 -15.88
CA ASP A 41 -5.92 13.90 -14.93
C ASP A 41 -4.39 13.85 -15.03
N GLY A 42 -3.84 12.91 -15.82
CA GLY A 42 -2.41 12.82 -16.14
C GLY A 42 -1.61 11.90 -15.23
N LYS A 43 -2.24 10.86 -14.63
CA LYS A 43 -1.56 9.89 -13.77
C LYS A 43 -0.39 9.20 -14.49
N SER A 44 -0.67 8.57 -15.61
CA SER A 44 0.34 7.85 -16.41
C SER A 44 1.44 8.78 -16.90
N THR A 45 1.09 10.02 -17.28
CA THR A 45 2.06 11.06 -17.67
C THR A 45 2.99 11.41 -16.51
N LEU A 46 2.44 11.59 -15.30
CA LEU A 46 3.22 11.92 -14.11
C LEU A 46 4.16 10.78 -13.71
N ILE A 47 3.68 9.55 -13.73
CA ILE A 47 4.51 8.37 -13.44
C ILE A 47 5.66 8.28 -14.45
N GLY A 48 5.35 8.37 -15.73
CA GLY A 48 6.37 8.32 -16.77
C GLY A 48 7.37 9.48 -16.65
N ARG A 49 6.93 10.68 -16.27
CA ARG A 49 7.80 11.83 -15.98
C ARG A 49 8.71 11.56 -14.79
N LEU A 50 8.19 11.05 -13.67
CA LEU A 50 9.00 10.69 -12.50
C LEU A 50 10.05 9.64 -12.84
N LEU A 51 9.69 8.61 -13.61
CA LEU A 51 10.63 7.57 -14.07
C LEU A 51 11.71 8.15 -15.00
N TYR A 52 11.33 9.05 -15.88
CA TYR A 52 12.25 9.70 -16.83
C TYR A 52 13.25 10.61 -16.09
N ASP A 53 12.76 11.54 -15.28
CA ASP A 53 13.59 12.53 -14.61
C ASP A 53 14.45 11.89 -13.51
N SER A 54 14.00 10.79 -12.89
CA SER A 54 14.81 9.99 -11.95
C SER A 54 15.84 9.09 -12.63
N LYS A 55 15.96 9.13 -13.98
CA LYS A 55 16.85 8.30 -14.78
C LYS A 55 16.68 6.79 -14.55
N SER A 56 15.45 6.37 -14.27
CA SER A 56 15.10 4.97 -13.98
C SER A 56 14.59 4.20 -15.21
N ILE A 57 14.63 4.82 -16.39
CA ILE A 57 14.23 4.23 -17.66
C ILE A 57 15.48 3.81 -18.44
N PHE A 58 15.45 2.64 -19.05
CA PHE A 58 16.51 2.20 -19.95
C PHE A 58 16.48 2.97 -21.28
N GLU A 59 17.65 3.22 -21.87
CA GLU A 59 17.79 4.02 -23.08
C GLU A 59 17.02 3.45 -24.30
N ASP A 60 16.96 2.12 -24.41
CA ASP A 60 16.20 1.42 -25.45
C ASP A 60 14.68 1.61 -25.32
N GLN A 61 14.17 1.59 -24.10
CA GLN A 61 12.76 1.88 -23.82
C GLN A 61 12.42 3.34 -24.15
N LEU A 62 13.28 4.28 -23.76
CA LEU A 62 13.10 5.68 -24.08
C LEU A 62 13.12 5.95 -25.58
N ALA A 63 14.03 5.33 -26.32
CA ALA A 63 14.08 5.41 -27.78
C ALA A 63 12.79 4.89 -28.43
N SER A 64 12.28 3.73 -27.97
CA SER A 64 11.03 3.15 -28.45
C SER A 64 9.81 4.05 -28.22
N VAL A 65 9.73 4.66 -27.04
CA VAL A 65 8.64 5.60 -26.70
C VAL A 65 8.74 6.89 -27.52
N SER A 66 9.95 7.43 -27.70
CA SER A 66 10.20 8.60 -28.55
C SER A 66 9.75 8.37 -29.99
N ASP A 67 10.12 7.22 -30.56
CA ASP A 67 9.72 6.86 -31.93
C ASP A 67 8.20 6.64 -32.06
N SER A 68 7.57 6.06 -31.04
CA SER A 68 6.12 5.88 -31.01
C SER A 68 5.39 7.22 -30.91
N SER A 69 5.90 8.16 -30.10
CA SER A 69 5.36 9.52 -29.98
C SER A 69 5.44 10.29 -31.27
N LYS A 70 6.57 10.19 -31.99
CA LYS A 70 6.76 10.79 -33.33
C LYS A 70 5.79 10.21 -34.36
N LYS A 71 5.56 8.88 -34.33
CA LYS A 71 4.60 8.21 -35.24
C LYS A 71 3.16 8.67 -34.98
N LYS A 72 2.82 9.03 -33.74
CA LYS A 72 1.52 9.64 -33.39
C LYS A 72 1.43 11.14 -33.75
N GLY A 73 2.49 11.74 -34.30
CA GLY A 73 2.52 13.16 -34.69
C GLY A 73 2.69 14.13 -33.53
N LEU A 74 3.12 13.65 -32.37
CA LEU A 74 3.33 14.47 -31.19
C LEU A 74 4.68 15.18 -31.25
N SER A 75 4.70 16.45 -30.83
CA SER A 75 5.92 17.26 -30.71
C SER A 75 6.72 16.98 -29.42
N HIS A 76 6.17 16.21 -28.50
CA HIS A 76 6.75 15.83 -27.20
C HIS A 76 6.69 14.32 -26.99
N ILE A 77 7.45 13.82 -26.02
CA ILE A 77 7.43 12.41 -25.65
C ILE A 77 6.13 12.14 -24.85
N ASP A 78 5.36 11.17 -25.33
CA ASP A 78 4.17 10.67 -24.63
C ASP A 78 4.60 9.69 -23.52
N PHE A 79 4.78 10.22 -22.31
CA PHE A 79 5.22 9.43 -21.16
C PHE A 79 4.20 8.40 -20.70
N SER A 80 2.93 8.50 -21.10
CA SER A 80 1.92 7.49 -20.77
C SER A 80 2.26 6.12 -21.37
N LEU A 81 2.92 6.11 -22.52
CA LEU A 81 3.39 4.89 -23.18
C LEU A 81 4.41 4.07 -22.36
N LEU A 82 5.03 4.68 -21.34
CA LEU A 82 5.92 3.97 -20.43
C LEU A 82 5.15 3.15 -19.39
N THR A 83 3.90 3.54 -19.11
CA THR A 83 3.08 2.93 -18.07
C THR A 83 2.08 1.91 -18.61
N ASP A 84 1.58 2.11 -19.83
CA ASP A 84 0.57 1.26 -20.43
C ASP A 84 1.16 -0.11 -20.82
N GLY A 85 0.91 -1.10 -19.97
CA GLY A 85 1.46 -2.47 -20.12
C GLY A 85 0.62 -3.38 -20.98
N LEU A 86 -0.71 -3.33 -20.84
CA LEU A 86 -1.64 -4.18 -21.55
C LEU A 86 -1.96 -3.62 -22.95
N LYS A 87 -2.28 -4.51 -23.89
CA LYS A 87 -2.71 -4.10 -25.23
C LYS A 87 -3.97 -3.27 -25.18
N ASP A 88 -4.94 -3.69 -24.37
CA ASP A 88 -6.23 -3.02 -24.19
C ASP A 88 -6.07 -1.62 -23.56
N GLU A 89 -5.13 -1.44 -22.63
CA GLU A 89 -4.79 -0.13 -22.05
C GLU A 89 -4.26 0.83 -23.12
N ARG A 90 -3.38 0.33 -24.00
CA ARG A 90 -2.83 1.13 -25.11
C ARG A 90 -3.87 1.50 -26.17
N GLU A 91 -4.83 0.61 -26.44
CA GLU A 91 -5.89 0.84 -27.41
C GLU A 91 -6.96 1.79 -26.86
N GLN A 92 -7.28 1.69 -25.57
CA GLN A 92 -8.31 2.52 -24.93
C GLN A 92 -7.75 3.81 -24.29
N GLY A 93 -6.42 3.88 -24.06
CA GLY A 93 -5.77 5.02 -23.40
C GLY A 93 -6.15 5.17 -21.92
N ILE A 94 -6.52 4.05 -21.25
CA ILE A 94 -6.88 4.04 -19.82
C ILE A 94 -6.15 2.90 -19.11
N THR A 95 -5.82 3.13 -17.83
CA THR A 95 -5.32 2.07 -16.95
C THR A 95 -6.49 1.17 -16.54
N ILE A 96 -6.35 -0.13 -16.71
CA ILE A 96 -7.39 -1.14 -16.40
C ILE A 96 -7.05 -1.90 -15.13
N ASP A 97 -5.80 -2.37 -15.02
CA ASP A 97 -5.33 -3.15 -13.86
C ASP A 97 -4.26 -2.40 -13.07
N VAL A 98 -3.93 -2.90 -11.88
CA VAL A 98 -2.87 -2.30 -11.07
C VAL A 98 -1.52 -2.68 -11.64
N ALA A 99 -0.74 -1.69 -12.03
CA ALA A 99 0.64 -1.87 -12.43
C ALA A 99 1.59 -1.37 -11.34
N TYR A 100 2.56 -2.20 -10.96
CA TYR A 100 3.59 -1.79 -10.01
C TYR A 100 4.84 -1.35 -10.76
N ARG A 101 5.32 -0.14 -10.44
CA ARG A 101 6.54 0.44 -10.99
C ARG A 101 7.53 0.72 -9.87
N TYR A 102 8.79 0.56 -10.19
CA TYR A 102 9.88 0.68 -9.22
C TYR A 102 10.88 1.69 -9.69
N PHE A 103 11.26 2.60 -8.82
CA PHE A 103 12.39 3.49 -9.06
C PHE A 103 13.11 3.79 -7.75
N SER A 104 14.28 4.39 -7.85
CA SER A 104 15.05 4.78 -6.68
C SER A 104 15.84 6.03 -6.93
N THR A 105 15.96 6.84 -5.88
CA THR A 105 16.90 7.95 -5.81
C THR A 105 18.05 7.60 -4.87
N PRO A 106 19.09 8.43 -4.78
CA PRO A 106 20.12 8.25 -3.76
C PRO A 106 19.57 8.21 -2.33
N LYS A 107 18.41 8.83 -2.06
CA LYS A 107 17.82 8.92 -0.72
C LYS A 107 16.85 7.78 -0.40
N ARG A 108 16.01 7.36 -1.36
CA ARG A 108 14.87 6.49 -1.09
C ARG A 108 14.56 5.53 -2.25
N LYS A 109 13.96 4.39 -1.93
CA LYS A 109 13.35 3.47 -2.91
C LYS A 109 11.86 3.72 -2.97
N PHE A 110 11.27 3.54 -4.14
CA PHE A 110 9.85 3.79 -4.39
C PHE A 110 9.19 2.62 -5.08
N ILE A 111 7.98 2.30 -4.65
CA ILE A 111 7.04 1.45 -5.36
C ILE A 111 5.81 2.28 -5.67
N ILE A 112 5.50 2.44 -6.94
CA ILE A 112 4.29 3.09 -7.43
C ILE A 112 3.27 2.00 -7.71
N ALA A 113 2.09 2.10 -7.10
CA ALA A 113 0.91 1.37 -7.54
C ALA A 113 0.12 2.29 -8.47
N ASP A 114 0.28 2.09 -9.78
CA ASP A 114 -0.53 2.79 -10.78
C ASP A 114 -1.92 2.19 -10.79
N THR A 115 -2.91 2.99 -10.44
CA THR A 115 -4.30 2.53 -10.27
C THR A 115 -5.23 3.20 -11.27
N PRO A 116 -6.25 2.45 -11.76
CA PRO A 116 -7.19 2.97 -12.73
C PRO A 116 -8.00 4.14 -12.16
N GLY A 117 -8.26 5.14 -13.03
CA GLY A 117 -9.09 6.29 -12.69
C GLY A 117 -10.58 6.08 -12.93
N HIS A 118 -10.97 5.04 -13.64
CA HIS A 118 -12.35 4.80 -14.03
C HIS A 118 -13.14 4.10 -12.91
N ILE A 119 -14.39 4.52 -12.69
CA ILE A 119 -15.26 4.01 -11.61
C ILE A 119 -15.44 2.48 -11.65
N GLN A 120 -15.49 1.88 -12.84
CA GLN A 120 -15.66 0.43 -13.02
C GLN A 120 -14.50 -0.38 -12.46
N TYR A 121 -13.31 0.24 -12.32
CA TYR A 121 -12.08 -0.40 -11.84
C TYR A 121 -11.72 0.01 -10.40
N THR A 122 -12.67 0.53 -9.63
CA THR A 122 -12.46 0.93 -8.23
C THR A 122 -11.88 -0.22 -7.37
N ARG A 123 -12.26 -1.47 -7.65
CA ARG A 123 -11.68 -2.66 -7.01
C ARG A 123 -10.16 -2.74 -7.17
N ASN A 124 -9.65 -2.42 -8.36
CA ASN A 124 -8.23 -2.44 -8.64
C ASN A 124 -7.51 -1.29 -7.91
N MET A 125 -8.14 -0.11 -7.82
CA MET A 125 -7.64 0.99 -6.99
C MET A 125 -7.50 0.57 -5.52
N ILE A 126 -8.51 -0.07 -4.93
CA ILE A 126 -8.47 -0.54 -3.54
C ILE A 126 -7.33 -1.54 -3.34
N THR A 127 -7.15 -2.46 -4.28
CA THR A 127 -6.05 -3.44 -4.25
C THR A 127 -4.68 -2.75 -4.26
N GLY A 128 -4.45 -1.81 -5.18
CA GLY A 128 -3.20 -1.06 -5.26
C GLY A 128 -2.94 -0.17 -4.04
N ALA A 129 -3.98 0.50 -3.57
CA ALA A 129 -3.90 1.43 -2.45
C ALA A 129 -3.75 0.73 -1.08
N SER A 130 -4.19 -0.53 -0.94
CA SER A 130 -4.20 -1.26 0.34
C SER A 130 -2.82 -1.40 1.00
N THR A 131 -1.75 -1.38 0.22
CA THR A 131 -0.36 -1.48 0.71
C THR A 131 0.39 -0.15 0.71
N ALA A 132 -0.24 0.92 0.23
CA ALA A 132 0.38 2.22 0.10
C ALA A 132 0.53 2.94 1.46
N ASN A 133 1.62 3.70 1.59
CA ASN A 133 1.87 4.61 2.70
C ASN A 133 1.37 6.02 2.37
N LEU A 134 1.28 6.36 1.08
CA LEU A 134 0.91 7.67 0.58
C LEU A 134 -0.02 7.52 -0.64
N ALA A 135 -1.02 8.38 -0.74
CA ALA A 135 -1.84 8.54 -1.93
C ALA A 135 -1.47 9.84 -2.66
N LEU A 136 -1.21 9.72 -3.95
CA LEU A 136 -0.94 10.82 -4.86
C LEU A 136 -2.23 11.09 -5.64
N VAL A 137 -2.97 12.12 -5.24
CA VAL A 137 -4.25 12.47 -5.86
C VAL A 137 -4.02 13.56 -6.91
N LEU A 138 -4.33 13.25 -8.17
CA LEU A 138 -4.21 14.21 -9.25
C LEU A 138 -5.55 14.90 -9.50
N ILE A 139 -5.47 16.21 -9.73
CA ILE A 139 -6.60 17.08 -10.09
C ILE A 139 -6.21 17.87 -11.34
N ASP A 140 -7.01 17.80 -12.40
CA ASP A 140 -6.86 18.69 -13.55
C ASP A 140 -7.27 20.11 -13.17
N ALA A 141 -6.33 21.06 -13.23
CA ALA A 141 -6.56 22.45 -12.83
C ALA A 141 -7.74 23.13 -13.54
N ARG A 142 -8.07 22.67 -14.76
CA ARG A 142 -9.25 23.18 -15.50
C ARG A 142 -10.57 22.73 -14.90
N LYS A 143 -10.61 21.47 -14.36
CA LYS A 143 -11.84 20.82 -13.88
C LYS A 143 -12.10 21.08 -12.39
N GLY A 144 -11.03 21.20 -11.55
CA GLY A 144 -11.14 21.29 -10.10
C GLY A 144 -11.51 19.95 -9.45
N VAL A 145 -12.11 20.02 -8.27
CA VAL A 145 -12.45 18.83 -7.46
C VAL A 145 -13.75 18.19 -7.94
N ILE A 146 -13.62 17.12 -8.70
CA ILE A 146 -14.76 16.37 -9.25
C ILE A 146 -15.15 15.17 -8.36
N GLU A 147 -16.30 14.57 -8.62
CA GLU A 147 -16.82 13.41 -7.88
C GLU A 147 -15.77 12.29 -7.75
N GLN A 148 -15.06 11.99 -8.82
CA GLN A 148 -14.05 10.92 -8.82
C GLN A 148 -12.87 11.23 -7.91
N THR A 149 -12.46 12.51 -7.82
CA THR A 149 -11.43 12.97 -6.86
C THR A 149 -11.90 12.74 -5.43
N LYS A 150 -13.14 13.08 -5.10
CA LYS A 150 -13.75 12.87 -3.78
C LYS A 150 -13.81 11.38 -3.44
N ARG A 151 -14.22 10.54 -4.38
CA ARG A 151 -14.28 9.09 -4.23
C ARG A 151 -12.92 8.47 -3.92
N HIS A 152 -11.90 8.83 -4.68
CA HIS A 152 -10.56 8.29 -4.49
C HIS A 152 -9.95 8.74 -3.17
N SER A 153 -10.14 9.99 -2.78
CA SER A 153 -9.68 10.51 -1.49
C SER A 153 -10.40 9.85 -0.32
N PHE A 154 -11.70 9.59 -0.44
CA PHE A 154 -12.45 8.84 0.57
C PHE A 154 -11.94 7.39 0.71
N ILE A 155 -11.71 6.70 -0.40
CA ILE A 155 -11.14 5.34 -0.36
C ILE A 155 -9.74 5.35 0.28
N ALA A 156 -8.90 6.34 -0.04
CA ALA A 156 -7.59 6.47 0.58
C ALA A 156 -7.69 6.68 2.11
N SER A 157 -8.63 7.52 2.57
CA SER A 157 -8.93 7.72 3.99
C SER A 157 -9.44 6.42 4.64
N LEU A 158 -10.40 5.74 4.02
CA LEU A 158 -10.95 4.48 4.51
C LEU A 158 -9.87 3.39 4.66
N LEU A 159 -8.91 3.36 3.73
CA LEU A 159 -7.74 2.48 3.78
C LEU A 159 -6.66 2.98 4.76
N GLN A 160 -6.94 4.01 5.56
CA GLN A 160 -6.02 4.58 6.55
C GLN A 160 -4.66 4.96 5.96
N ILE A 161 -4.67 5.53 4.76
CA ILE A 161 -3.49 6.15 4.17
C ILE A 161 -3.35 7.53 4.82
N LYS A 162 -2.32 7.69 5.63
CA LYS A 162 -2.13 8.90 6.46
C LYS A 162 -1.63 10.11 5.71
N HIS A 163 -1.01 9.91 4.56
CA HIS A 163 -0.40 10.97 3.76
C HIS A 163 -1.09 11.06 2.41
N ILE A 164 -1.68 12.21 2.12
CA ILE A 164 -2.22 12.53 0.80
C ILE A 164 -1.42 13.71 0.22
N VAL A 165 -0.89 13.52 -0.98
CA VAL A 165 -0.30 14.61 -1.77
C VAL A 165 -1.23 14.88 -2.94
N VAL A 166 -1.86 16.04 -2.92
CA VAL A 166 -2.74 16.53 -3.98
C VAL A 166 -1.91 17.26 -5.00
N CYS A 167 -1.77 16.68 -6.19
CA CYS A 167 -1.10 17.29 -7.32
C CYS A 167 -2.11 18.02 -8.19
N ILE A 168 -2.13 19.34 -8.14
CA ILE A 168 -2.94 20.16 -9.05
C ILE A 168 -2.16 20.25 -10.36
N ASN A 169 -2.55 19.38 -11.28
CA ASN A 169 -1.85 19.11 -12.54
C ASN A 169 -2.42 19.92 -13.70
N LYS A 170 -1.64 20.04 -14.76
CA LYS A 170 -1.95 20.82 -15.97
C LYS A 170 -2.08 22.31 -15.69
N MET A 171 -1.25 22.81 -14.78
CA MET A 171 -1.17 24.25 -14.49
C MET A 171 -0.77 25.07 -15.74
N ASP A 172 -0.09 24.44 -16.69
CA ASP A 172 0.23 25.01 -18.00
C ASP A 172 -1.00 25.35 -18.85
N LEU A 173 -2.15 24.70 -18.61
CA LEU A 173 -3.39 24.95 -19.32
C LEU A 173 -4.30 26.01 -18.67
N VAL A 174 -3.85 26.53 -17.53
CA VAL A 174 -4.50 27.65 -16.80
C VAL A 174 -3.48 28.76 -16.52
N ASP A 175 -2.49 28.91 -17.39
CA ASP A 175 -1.45 29.95 -17.35
C ASP A 175 -0.72 30.06 -15.99
N PHE A 176 -0.59 28.94 -15.25
CA PHE A 176 0.02 28.85 -13.93
C PHE A 176 -0.60 29.82 -12.89
N ASP A 177 -1.92 30.08 -13.01
CA ASP A 177 -2.65 31.04 -12.18
C ASP A 177 -2.73 30.59 -10.71
N GLU A 178 -2.26 31.47 -9.80
CA GLU A 178 -2.29 31.27 -8.35
C GLU A 178 -3.72 31.24 -7.81
N ASN A 179 -4.62 32.13 -8.32
CA ASN A 179 -6.00 32.16 -7.84
C ASN A 179 -6.73 30.85 -8.13
N ARG A 180 -6.48 30.28 -9.32
CA ARG A 180 -7.07 28.99 -9.68
C ARG A 180 -6.58 27.85 -8.79
N TYR A 181 -5.30 27.87 -8.44
CA TYR A 181 -4.72 26.93 -7.47
C TYR A 181 -5.40 27.07 -6.11
N ASP A 182 -5.50 28.29 -5.57
CA ASP A 182 -6.09 28.55 -4.25
C ASP A 182 -7.58 28.15 -4.18
N GLU A 183 -8.37 28.37 -5.25
CA GLU A 183 -9.73 27.90 -5.37
C GLU A 183 -9.83 26.38 -5.20
N ILE A 184 -8.97 25.62 -5.90
CA ILE A 184 -8.97 24.17 -5.87
C ILE A 184 -8.50 23.66 -4.49
N VAL A 185 -7.49 24.27 -3.90
CA VAL A 185 -7.03 23.95 -2.55
C VAL A 185 -8.17 24.09 -1.56
N LYS A 186 -8.86 25.24 -1.56
CA LYS A 186 -10.00 25.49 -0.67
C LYS A 186 -11.14 24.49 -0.87
N GLU A 187 -11.51 24.23 -2.12
CA GLU A 187 -12.57 23.25 -2.43
C GLU A 187 -12.20 21.85 -1.90
N TYR A 188 -10.94 21.45 -2.04
CA TYR A 188 -10.48 20.17 -1.54
C TYR A 188 -10.41 20.13 -0.02
N GLU A 189 -9.94 21.18 0.65
CA GLU A 189 -9.88 21.27 2.11
C GLU A 189 -11.28 21.21 2.74
N ASP A 190 -12.26 21.89 2.17
CA ASP A 190 -13.67 21.85 2.60
C ASP A 190 -14.26 20.44 2.53
N PHE A 191 -13.88 19.67 1.51
CA PHE A 191 -14.23 18.25 1.40
C PHE A 191 -13.42 17.39 2.39
N ALA A 192 -12.12 17.58 2.45
CA ALA A 192 -11.20 16.77 3.24
C ALA A 192 -11.40 16.92 4.75
N ALA A 193 -12.00 18.02 5.21
CA ALA A 193 -12.37 18.21 6.61
C ALA A 193 -13.31 17.10 7.15
N LYS A 194 -13.95 16.34 6.26
CA LYS A 194 -14.81 15.18 6.60
C LYS A 194 -14.05 13.85 6.58
N LEU A 195 -12.78 13.85 6.18
CA LEU A 195 -11.94 12.67 6.07
C LEU A 195 -11.03 12.53 7.29
N GLU A 196 -10.72 11.30 7.67
CA GLU A 196 -9.72 10.99 8.70
C GLU A 196 -8.33 10.86 8.07
N VAL A 197 -7.71 12.00 7.71
CA VAL A 197 -6.37 12.05 7.13
C VAL A 197 -5.51 13.06 7.88
N ASP A 198 -4.32 12.62 8.30
CA ASP A 198 -3.44 13.40 9.17
C ASP A 198 -2.60 14.45 8.43
N ASP A 199 -2.16 14.15 7.19
CA ASP A 199 -1.22 14.99 6.42
C ASP A 199 -1.69 15.13 4.97
N ILE A 200 -2.11 16.32 4.60
CA ILE A 200 -2.52 16.67 3.23
C ILE A 200 -1.62 17.79 2.73
N ARG A 201 -1.01 17.59 1.57
CA ARG A 201 -0.13 18.58 0.93
C ARG A 201 -0.59 18.85 -0.48
N PHE A 202 -0.49 20.11 -0.91
CA PHE A 202 -0.87 20.56 -2.23
C PHE A 202 0.35 21.00 -3.02
N ILE A 203 0.47 20.50 -4.25
CA ILE A 203 1.61 20.84 -5.13
C ILE A 203 1.07 21.16 -6.52
N PRO A 204 1.23 22.41 -7.01
CA PRO A 204 0.92 22.76 -8.39
C PRO A 204 1.99 22.20 -9.32
N ILE A 205 1.59 21.46 -10.35
CA ILE A 205 2.51 20.81 -11.28
C ILE A 205 2.04 20.92 -12.74
N SER A 206 2.99 20.75 -13.67
CA SER A 206 2.71 20.30 -15.02
C SER A 206 3.46 18.99 -15.28
N ALA A 207 2.78 17.87 -15.23
CA ALA A 207 3.39 16.55 -15.47
C ALA A 207 3.96 16.45 -16.88
N LEU A 208 3.36 17.13 -17.86
CA LEU A 208 3.81 17.14 -19.26
C LEU A 208 5.15 17.85 -19.42
N HIS A 209 5.29 19.03 -18.80
CA HIS A 209 6.48 19.86 -18.92
C HIS A 209 7.52 19.61 -17.82
N GLY A 210 7.13 18.96 -16.70
CA GLY A 210 7.98 18.67 -15.56
C GLY A 210 8.02 19.79 -14.52
N ASP A 211 7.19 20.84 -14.67
CA ASP A 211 7.15 21.96 -13.74
C ASP A 211 6.77 21.46 -12.33
N ASN A 212 7.61 21.73 -11.32
CA ASN A 212 7.51 21.30 -9.91
C ASN A 212 7.42 19.78 -9.68
N VAL A 213 7.76 18.95 -10.67
CA VAL A 213 7.81 17.49 -10.48
C VAL A 213 9.12 17.09 -9.79
N VAL A 214 10.26 17.35 -10.41
CA VAL A 214 11.60 17.11 -9.85
C VAL A 214 12.24 18.45 -9.51
N ASP A 215 12.33 19.34 -10.48
CA ASP A 215 12.91 20.65 -10.33
C ASP A 215 11.83 21.71 -10.12
N ARG A 216 12.21 22.79 -9.42
CA ARG A 216 11.33 23.93 -9.21
C ARG A 216 11.15 24.72 -10.50
N SER A 217 9.92 25.13 -10.78
CA SER A 217 9.61 25.93 -11.96
C SER A 217 9.60 27.42 -11.66
N ASP A 218 10.26 28.21 -12.51
CA ASP A 218 10.20 29.68 -12.44
C ASP A 218 8.81 30.24 -12.76
N LYS A 219 7.99 29.47 -13.51
CA LYS A 219 6.60 29.83 -13.84
C LYS A 219 5.65 29.78 -12.63
N LEU A 220 6.04 29.04 -11.59
CA LEU A 220 5.33 28.89 -10.33
C LEU A 220 6.07 29.59 -9.18
N SER A 221 6.61 30.79 -9.44
CA SER A 221 7.42 31.58 -8.48
C SER A 221 6.65 31.95 -7.21
N TRP A 222 5.33 32.08 -7.28
CA TRP A 222 4.44 32.32 -6.15
C TRP A 222 4.34 31.09 -5.19
N TYR A 223 4.53 29.86 -5.69
CA TYR A 223 4.49 28.67 -4.86
C TYR A 223 5.78 28.49 -4.04
N GLN A 224 5.68 28.58 -2.72
CA GLN A 224 6.82 28.48 -1.81
C GLN A 224 7.05 27.07 -1.26
N GLY A 225 6.21 26.10 -1.61
CA GLY A 225 6.33 24.72 -1.18
C GLY A 225 7.45 23.93 -1.89
N SER A 226 7.56 22.66 -1.57
CA SER A 226 8.55 21.74 -2.15
C SER A 226 8.05 21.11 -3.44
N THR A 227 8.97 20.66 -4.29
CA THR A 227 8.63 19.86 -5.48
C THR A 227 8.10 18.48 -5.08
N LEU A 228 7.45 17.81 -6.02
CA LEU A 228 6.87 16.50 -5.77
C LEU A 228 7.94 15.48 -5.35
N LEU A 229 9.02 15.33 -6.11
CA LEU A 229 10.07 14.37 -5.78
C LEU A 229 10.71 14.66 -4.43
N TYR A 230 10.98 15.93 -4.12
CA TYR A 230 11.51 16.31 -2.80
C TYR A 230 10.55 15.91 -1.68
N THR A 231 9.26 16.13 -1.85
CA THR A 231 8.22 15.72 -0.89
C THR A 231 8.21 14.20 -0.70
N LEU A 232 8.23 13.42 -1.78
CA LEU A 232 8.26 11.96 -1.72
C LEU A 232 9.53 11.41 -1.06
N GLU A 233 10.68 12.07 -1.26
CA GLU A 233 11.95 11.68 -0.63
C GLU A 233 12.01 11.94 0.87
N ASN A 234 11.32 12.98 1.35
CA ASN A 234 11.47 13.48 2.72
C ASN A 234 10.25 13.23 3.61
N ILE A 235 9.13 12.75 3.07
CA ILE A 235 7.96 12.41 3.89
C ILE A 235 8.29 11.28 4.86
N HIS A 236 7.97 11.47 6.13
CA HIS A 236 8.32 10.53 7.19
C HIS A 236 7.19 9.51 7.39
N ILE A 237 7.46 8.24 7.07
CA ILE A 237 6.52 7.11 7.23
C ILE A 237 6.91 6.16 8.37
N GLY A 238 8.01 6.40 9.04
CA GLY A 238 8.52 5.52 10.11
C GLY A 238 7.61 5.47 11.33
N SER A 239 6.94 6.59 11.66
CA SER A 239 5.97 6.70 12.75
C SER A 239 4.65 5.97 12.49
N ASP A 240 4.36 5.61 11.23
CA ASP A 240 3.11 4.95 10.86
C ASP A 240 3.08 3.47 11.22
N ARG A 241 4.26 2.90 11.52
CA ARG A 241 4.38 1.50 11.93
C ARG A 241 3.92 1.34 13.37
N ASN A 242 2.97 0.46 13.60
CA ASN A 242 2.59 0.07 14.95
C ASN A 242 3.69 -0.78 15.59
N MET A 243 4.53 -0.16 16.42
CA MET A 243 5.63 -0.80 17.14
C MET A 243 5.23 -1.28 18.54
N LYS A 244 3.98 -1.05 18.96
CA LYS A 244 3.49 -1.36 20.33
C LYS A 244 2.74 -2.68 20.38
N ASP A 245 1.82 -2.91 19.47
CA ASP A 245 0.95 -4.08 19.47
C ASP A 245 1.66 -5.25 18.78
N CYS A 246 2.19 -6.18 19.56
CA CYS A 246 2.89 -7.33 19.00
C CYS A 246 1.91 -8.31 18.35
N ARG A 247 2.06 -8.55 17.04
CA ARG A 247 1.23 -9.47 16.24
C ARG A 247 2.10 -10.26 15.30
N PHE A 248 2.13 -11.56 15.53
CA PHE A 248 2.86 -12.52 14.69
C PHE A 248 1.94 -13.69 14.33
N PRO A 249 1.18 -13.59 13.23
CA PRO A 249 0.38 -14.70 12.71
C PRO A 249 1.30 -15.81 12.17
N ILE A 250 1.05 -17.04 12.58
CA ILE A 250 1.82 -18.20 12.13
C ILE A 250 1.35 -18.58 10.73
N GLN A 251 2.29 -18.55 9.79
CA GLN A 251 2.05 -18.92 8.39
C GLN A 251 2.36 -20.38 8.11
N THR A 252 3.45 -20.89 8.67
CA THR A 252 3.85 -22.29 8.53
C THR A 252 4.67 -22.75 9.73
N VAL A 253 4.64 -24.03 9.98
CA VAL A 253 5.49 -24.68 10.99
C VAL A 253 6.61 -25.42 10.27
N ILE A 254 7.85 -25.12 10.63
CA ILE A 254 9.03 -25.75 10.08
C ILE A 254 9.45 -26.84 11.04
N ARG A 255 9.43 -28.08 10.56
CA ARG A 255 9.87 -29.25 11.31
C ARG A 255 10.68 -30.16 10.37
N PRO A 256 12.01 -29.99 10.34
CA PRO A 256 12.87 -30.80 9.50
C PRO A 256 12.80 -32.29 9.90
N HIS A 257 12.87 -33.17 8.92
CA HIS A 257 12.88 -34.62 9.12
C HIS A 257 14.31 -35.20 9.04
N SER A 258 15.33 -34.41 9.38
CA SER A 258 16.73 -34.87 9.39
C SER A 258 17.21 -35.15 10.79
N ASP A 259 18.09 -36.13 10.96
CA ASP A 259 18.63 -36.53 12.25
C ASP A 259 19.39 -35.37 12.95
N GLU A 260 19.94 -34.45 12.18
CA GLU A 260 20.69 -33.28 12.65
C GLU A 260 19.79 -32.23 13.32
N TYR A 261 18.47 -32.18 12.97
CA TYR A 261 17.50 -31.18 13.43
C TYR A 261 16.25 -31.84 14.03
N HIS A 262 16.42 -33.02 14.64
CA HIS A 262 15.31 -33.86 15.13
C HIS A 262 14.36 -33.12 16.08
N ASP A 263 14.88 -32.20 16.91
CA ASP A 263 14.09 -31.47 17.91
C ASP A 263 13.78 -30.03 17.48
N PHE A 264 14.15 -29.64 16.24
CA PHE A 264 13.88 -28.29 15.77
C PHE A 264 12.42 -28.10 15.42
N ARG A 265 11.77 -27.11 16.06
CA ARG A 265 10.42 -26.64 15.73
C ARG A 265 10.42 -25.13 15.58
N GLY A 266 10.31 -24.65 14.35
CA GLY A 266 10.27 -23.22 14.02
C GLY A 266 8.87 -22.80 13.57
N TYR A 267 8.44 -21.65 14.02
CA TYR A 267 7.16 -21.04 13.64
C TYR A 267 7.45 -19.84 12.72
N ALA A 268 7.24 -20.02 11.44
CA ALA A 268 7.53 -19.01 10.44
C ALA A 268 6.31 -18.15 10.13
N GLY A 269 6.56 -16.84 9.99
CA GLY A 269 5.55 -15.85 9.69
C GLY A 269 6.15 -14.48 9.44
N ARG A 270 5.28 -13.51 9.26
CA ARG A 270 5.66 -12.10 9.14
C ARG A 270 5.28 -11.37 10.42
N ILE A 271 6.18 -10.52 10.89
CA ILE A 271 5.85 -9.58 11.96
C ILE A 271 4.90 -8.53 11.37
N GLU A 272 3.64 -8.56 11.76
CA GLU A 272 2.64 -7.59 11.28
C GLU A 272 2.70 -6.28 12.08
N SER A 273 2.99 -6.37 13.38
CA SER A 273 3.22 -5.21 14.23
C SER A 273 4.00 -5.57 15.50
N GLY A 274 4.52 -4.55 16.17
CA GLY A 274 5.25 -4.66 17.42
C GLY A 274 6.71 -5.08 17.26
N LEU A 275 7.42 -5.06 18.37
CA LEU A 275 8.81 -5.48 18.48
C LEU A 275 8.90 -6.75 19.32
N PHE A 276 9.44 -7.82 18.75
CA PHE A 276 9.72 -9.09 19.41
C PHE A 276 11.22 -9.21 19.67
N LYS A 277 11.59 -9.68 20.86
CA LYS A 277 12.98 -9.93 21.26
C LYS A 277 13.13 -11.35 21.79
N VAL A 278 14.32 -11.90 21.67
CA VAL A 278 14.68 -13.16 22.32
C VAL A 278 14.48 -13.02 23.84
N GLY A 279 13.82 -14.00 24.46
CA GLY A 279 13.45 -14.01 25.86
C GLY A 279 12.12 -13.31 26.19
N ASP A 280 11.48 -12.63 25.24
CA ASP A 280 10.18 -12.01 25.45
C ASP A 280 9.11 -13.06 25.78
N GLU A 281 8.27 -12.75 26.76
CA GLU A 281 7.08 -13.54 27.09
C GLU A 281 5.99 -13.28 26.06
N VAL A 282 5.41 -14.36 25.53
CA VAL A 282 4.34 -14.31 24.52
C VAL A 282 3.19 -15.23 24.90
N THR A 283 1.99 -14.83 24.48
CA THR A 283 0.78 -15.65 24.58
C THR A 283 0.40 -16.17 23.19
N ILE A 284 0.05 -17.42 23.11
CA ILE A 284 -0.46 -18.07 21.93
C ILE A 284 -1.98 -17.89 21.86
N LEU A 285 -2.49 -17.35 20.78
CA LEU A 285 -3.92 -17.24 20.54
C LEU A 285 -4.36 -18.24 19.46
N PRO A 286 -5.53 -18.87 19.60
CA PRO A 286 -6.57 -18.61 20.60
C PRO A 286 -6.42 -19.40 21.90
N SER A 287 -5.44 -20.33 22.03
CA SER A 287 -5.31 -21.23 23.17
C SER A 287 -5.08 -20.55 24.53
N GLY A 288 -4.41 -19.41 24.52
CA GLY A 288 -4.11 -18.65 25.74
C GLY A 288 -2.85 -19.10 26.48
N PHE A 289 -2.11 -20.11 25.99
CA PHE A 289 -0.86 -20.55 26.62
C PHE A 289 0.22 -19.48 26.55
N ASN A 290 0.97 -19.34 27.62
CA ASN A 290 2.13 -18.45 27.69
C ASN A 290 3.42 -19.26 27.52
N THR A 291 4.38 -18.66 26.83
CA THR A 291 5.72 -19.21 26.61
C THR A 291 6.70 -18.05 26.38
N LYS A 292 7.96 -18.36 26.07
CA LYS A 292 8.98 -17.36 25.73
C LYS A 292 9.58 -17.63 24.38
N ILE A 293 10.06 -16.56 23.73
CA ILE A 293 10.82 -16.65 22.50
C ILE A 293 12.22 -17.15 22.83
N GLY A 294 12.58 -18.34 22.36
CA GLY A 294 13.90 -18.94 22.55
C GLY A 294 14.93 -18.38 21.57
N SER A 295 14.58 -18.30 20.29
CA SER A 295 15.43 -17.67 19.26
C SER A 295 14.59 -17.07 18.13
N ILE A 296 15.21 -16.16 17.37
CA ILE A 296 14.64 -15.51 16.19
C ILE A 296 15.61 -15.71 15.04
N ILE A 297 15.11 -16.27 13.92
CA ILE A 297 15.93 -16.55 12.73
C ILE A 297 15.41 -15.69 11.57
N ASP A 298 16.29 -14.84 11.03
CA ASP A 298 16.07 -14.05 9.83
C ASP A 298 17.04 -14.49 8.75
N ASN A 299 16.53 -15.03 7.66
CA ASN A 299 17.33 -15.45 6.50
C ASN A 299 18.58 -16.27 6.91
N GLU A 300 18.37 -17.36 7.66
CA GLU A 300 19.40 -18.29 8.20
C GLU A 300 20.33 -17.71 9.28
N LYS A 301 20.08 -16.49 9.75
CA LYS A 301 20.87 -15.85 10.81
C LYS A 301 20.04 -15.65 12.06
N GLU A 302 20.60 -15.98 13.20
CA GLU A 302 20.00 -15.61 14.47
C GLU A 302 20.12 -14.10 14.72
N VAL A 303 19.00 -13.50 15.09
CA VAL A 303 18.89 -12.08 15.43
C VAL A 303 18.29 -11.92 16.83
N GLN A 304 18.64 -10.84 17.51
CA GLN A 304 18.16 -10.59 18.88
C GLN A 304 16.76 -9.99 18.93
N GLN A 305 16.31 -9.39 17.82
CA GLN A 305 14.99 -8.76 17.73
C GLN A 305 14.46 -8.76 16.30
N ALA A 306 13.12 -8.75 16.18
CA ALA A 306 12.42 -8.64 14.92
C ALA A 306 11.26 -7.63 15.03
N PHE A 307 11.01 -6.91 13.93
CA PHE A 307 10.02 -5.83 13.84
C PHE A 307 9.35 -5.83 12.45
N PRO A 308 8.22 -5.12 12.26
CA PRO A 308 7.55 -5.05 10.96
C PRO A 308 8.44 -4.41 9.87
N PRO A 309 8.46 -4.92 8.66
CA PRO A 309 7.72 -6.06 8.13
C PRO A 309 8.57 -7.34 7.98
N MET A 310 9.49 -7.63 8.91
CA MET A 310 10.41 -8.78 8.80
C MET A 310 9.63 -10.10 8.73
N SER A 311 10.07 -10.99 7.86
CA SER A 311 9.61 -12.39 7.79
C SER A 311 10.63 -13.25 8.50
N VAL A 312 10.25 -13.85 9.61
CA VAL A 312 11.18 -14.57 10.50
C VAL A 312 10.63 -15.93 10.92
N THR A 313 11.50 -16.77 11.44
CA THR A 313 11.15 -17.99 12.15
C THR A 313 11.42 -17.78 13.65
N LEU A 314 10.39 -17.97 14.46
CA LEU A 314 10.50 -17.93 15.93
C LEU A 314 10.55 -19.34 16.47
N ASN A 315 11.49 -19.63 17.37
CA ASN A 315 11.49 -20.81 18.20
C ASN A 315 11.01 -20.42 19.60
N LEU A 316 10.22 -21.30 20.20
CA LEU A 316 9.70 -21.12 21.56
C LEU A 316 10.49 -21.98 22.55
N THR A 317 10.54 -21.57 23.81
CA THR A 317 11.22 -22.34 24.87
C THR A 317 10.48 -23.63 25.23
N ASP A 318 9.16 -23.64 25.03
CA ASP A 318 8.32 -24.78 25.35
C ASP A 318 7.89 -25.50 24.07
N ASP A 319 7.79 -26.82 24.11
CA ASP A 319 7.29 -27.63 22.98
C ASP A 319 5.77 -27.61 22.96
N ILE A 320 5.21 -26.61 22.28
CA ILE A 320 3.76 -26.41 22.17
C ILE A 320 3.33 -26.57 20.72
N ASP A 321 2.23 -27.30 20.51
CA ASP A 321 1.64 -27.46 19.18
C ASP A 321 0.93 -26.18 18.74
N LEU A 322 1.51 -25.51 17.74
CA LEU A 322 0.89 -24.39 17.03
C LEU A 322 0.66 -24.78 15.57
N SER A 323 -0.31 -24.12 14.98
CA SER A 323 -0.71 -24.36 13.60
C SER A 323 -0.77 -23.06 12.80
N ARG A 324 -0.79 -23.19 11.48
CA ARG A 324 -1.16 -22.05 10.63
C ARG A 324 -2.48 -21.45 11.08
N GLY A 325 -2.50 -20.14 11.29
CA GLY A 325 -3.67 -19.42 11.76
C GLY A 325 -3.60 -19.02 13.22
N ASP A 326 -2.79 -19.65 14.04
CA ASP A 326 -2.52 -19.19 15.41
C ASP A 326 -1.70 -17.89 15.38
N MET A 327 -1.72 -17.14 16.48
CA MET A 327 -1.03 -15.86 16.57
C MET A 327 -0.27 -15.73 17.89
N LEU A 328 0.99 -15.30 17.82
CA LEU A 328 1.75 -14.89 18.99
C LEU A 328 1.53 -13.41 19.27
N VAL A 329 1.23 -13.10 20.53
CA VAL A 329 1.01 -11.73 21.01
C VAL A 329 1.70 -11.54 22.36
N ARG A 330 1.82 -10.30 22.84
CA ARG A 330 2.25 -10.07 24.21
C ARG A 330 1.11 -10.38 25.20
N PRO A 331 1.43 -10.89 26.42
CA PRO A 331 0.43 -11.29 27.42
C PRO A 331 -0.55 -10.17 27.79
N ASN A 332 -0.04 -8.94 27.90
CA ASN A 332 -0.83 -7.77 28.31
C ASN A 332 -1.38 -6.95 27.15
N ASN A 333 -1.23 -7.45 25.90
CA ASN A 333 -1.65 -6.74 24.69
C ASN A 333 -2.20 -7.75 23.68
N LYS A 334 -3.30 -8.39 24.02
CA LYS A 334 -3.91 -9.43 23.20
C LYS A 334 -4.77 -8.82 22.10
N ALA A 335 -4.81 -9.48 20.94
CA ALA A 335 -5.81 -9.23 19.91
C ALA A 335 -7.19 -9.68 20.41
N THR A 336 -8.24 -9.11 19.85
CA THR A 336 -9.62 -9.53 20.14
C THR A 336 -9.88 -10.88 19.52
N ILE A 337 -10.41 -11.84 20.29
CA ILE A 337 -10.79 -13.17 19.80
C ILE A 337 -12.31 -13.17 19.66
N THR A 338 -12.81 -13.23 18.44
CA THR A 338 -14.26 -13.19 18.19
C THR A 338 -14.65 -13.95 16.92
N GLN A 339 -15.89 -14.43 16.90
CA GLN A 339 -16.53 -14.95 15.69
C GLN A 339 -17.46 -13.93 15.03
N ASP A 340 -17.88 -12.92 15.75
CA ASP A 340 -18.76 -11.87 15.26
C ASP A 340 -17.89 -10.68 14.81
N ILE A 341 -17.85 -10.45 13.50
CA ILE A 341 -17.03 -9.43 12.89
C ILE A 341 -17.92 -8.35 12.31
N ASP A 342 -17.68 -7.12 12.74
CA ASP A 342 -18.30 -5.89 12.24
C ASP A 342 -17.25 -5.13 11.41
N PHE A 343 -17.55 -4.83 10.16
CA PHE A 343 -16.56 -4.22 9.27
C PHE A 343 -17.17 -3.39 8.14
N MET A 344 -16.41 -2.41 7.68
CA MET A 344 -16.68 -1.69 6.44
C MET A 344 -16.25 -2.55 5.27
N MET A 345 -17.19 -2.87 4.41
CA MET A 345 -16.98 -3.69 3.21
C MET A 345 -16.98 -2.82 1.96
N CYS A 346 -16.01 -3.01 1.09
CA CYS A 346 -16.11 -2.60 -0.31
C CYS A 346 -16.44 -3.81 -1.17
N TRP A 347 -17.59 -3.79 -1.83
CA TRP A 347 -18.02 -4.86 -2.69
C TRP A 347 -17.37 -4.76 -4.07
N MET A 348 -16.75 -5.84 -4.51
CA MET A 348 -15.97 -5.94 -5.75
C MET A 348 -16.58 -6.91 -6.77
N GLY A 349 -17.61 -7.66 -6.35
CA GLY A 349 -18.30 -8.63 -7.22
C GLY A 349 -19.08 -7.94 -8.34
N ASN A 350 -19.13 -8.58 -9.52
CA ASN A 350 -19.94 -8.07 -10.62
C ASN A 350 -21.45 -8.22 -10.36
N GLU A 351 -21.82 -9.28 -9.61
CA GLU A 351 -23.19 -9.47 -9.14
C GLU A 351 -23.42 -8.68 -7.85
N SER A 352 -24.68 -8.32 -7.60
CA SER A 352 -25.06 -7.73 -6.31
C SER A 352 -24.77 -8.67 -5.15
N PHE A 353 -24.40 -8.08 -4.02
CA PHE A 353 -24.17 -8.82 -2.79
C PHE A 353 -25.44 -9.58 -2.36
N ASP A 354 -25.29 -10.86 -2.09
CA ASP A 354 -26.36 -11.71 -1.57
C ASP A 354 -26.03 -12.19 -0.15
N SER A 355 -26.75 -11.69 0.84
CA SER A 355 -26.55 -12.05 2.25
C SER A 355 -26.87 -13.52 2.56
N LYS A 356 -27.54 -14.24 1.67
CA LYS A 356 -27.89 -15.67 1.82
C LYS A 356 -26.78 -16.60 1.29
N LYS A 357 -25.89 -16.07 0.45
CA LYS A 357 -24.74 -16.84 -0.04
C LYS A 357 -23.75 -17.14 1.08
N LYS A 358 -23.00 -18.22 0.91
CA LYS A 358 -21.90 -18.60 1.80
C LYS A 358 -20.59 -18.00 1.29
N TYR A 359 -19.89 -17.36 2.18
CA TYR A 359 -18.59 -16.76 1.90
C TYR A 359 -17.51 -17.37 2.79
N THR A 360 -16.30 -17.34 2.28
CA THR A 360 -15.11 -17.64 3.05
C THR A 360 -14.37 -16.33 3.35
N VAL A 361 -14.03 -16.12 4.62
CA VAL A 361 -13.18 -15.03 5.08
C VAL A 361 -11.72 -15.46 5.02
N LEU A 362 -10.87 -14.67 4.39
CA LEU A 362 -9.43 -14.71 4.55
C LEU A 362 -9.01 -13.57 5.46
N HIS A 363 -8.40 -13.92 6.59
CA HIS A 363 -7.90 -12.96 7.59
C HIS A 363 -6.51 -13.39 8.04
N THR A 364 -5.51 -12.54 7.84
CA THR A 364 -4.10 -12.89 8.08
C THR A 364 -3.74 -14.24 7.42
N THR A 365 -3.44 -15.26 8.20
CA THR A 365 -3.14 -16.62 7.74
C THR A 365 -4.33 -17.59 7.85
N ASN A 366 -5.48 -17.12 8.36
CA ASN A 366 -6.71 -17.88 8.54
C ASN A 366 -7.63 -17.83 7.32
N LYS A 367 -8.19 -18.99 6.96
CA LYS A 367 -9.25 -19.12 5.98
C LYS A 367 -10.44 -19.83 6.63
N VAL A 368 -11.56 -19.11 6.85
CA VAL A 368 -12.72 -19.61 7.59
C VAL A 368 -14.02 -19.26 6.88
N ARG A 369 -15.03 -20.14 6.97
CA ARG A 369 -16.36 -19.86 6.45
C ARG A 369 -17.10 -18.85 7.32
N CYS A 370 -17.99 -18.09 6.70
CA CYS A 370 -18.86 -17.17 7.42
C CYS A 370 -20.28 -17.15 6.86
N VAL A 371 -21.17 -16.63 7.68
CA VAL A 371 -22.54 -16.26 7.30
C VAL A 371 -22.72 -14.77 7.55
N VAL A 372 -23.44 -14.12 6.65
CA VAL A 372 -23.83 -12.73 6.84
C VAL A 372 -24.97 -12.66 7.85
N LYS A 373 -24.83 -11.77 8.82
CA LYS A 373 -25.85 -11.51 9.84
C LYS A 373 -26.73 -10.34 9.45
N GLU A 374 -26.11 -9.23 9.03
CA GLU A 374 -26.80 -7.98 8.85
C GLU A 374 -26.01 -7.05 7.93
N VAL A 375 -26.71 -6.30 7.07
CA VAL A 375 -26.21 -5.11 6.40
C VAL A 375 -26.77 -3.91 7.16
N LEU A 376 -25.90 -3.07 7.72
CA LEU A 376 -26.31 -1.97 8.60
C LEU A 376 -26.64 -0.71 7.80
N TYR A 377 -25.78 -0.32 6.89
CA TYR A 377 -25.94 0.83 6.02
C TYR A 377 -24.95 0.80 4.86
N LYS A 378 -25.24 1.59 3.84
CA LYS A 378 -24.30 1.97 2.78
C LYS A 378 -23.75 3.37 3.02
N ILE A 379 -22.60 3.68 2.46
CA ILE A 379 -22.07 5.04 2.39
C ILE A 379 -22.31 5.60 1.00
N ASP A 380 -22.98 6.72 0.92
CA ASP A 380 -22.99 7.55 -0.29
C ASP A 380 -21.63 8.26 -0.40
N ILE A 381 -20.84 7.88 -1.39
CA ILE A 381 -19.48 8.37 -1.57
C ILE A 381 -19.42 9.87 -1.87
N ASN A 382 -20.47 10.44 -2.46
CA ASN A 382 -20.53 11.85 -2.83
C ASN A 382 -20.79 12.76 -1.64
N THR A 383 -21.68 12.32 -0.76
CA THR A 383 -22.12 13.09 0.42
C THR A 383 -21.43 12.64 1.69
N LEU A 384 -20.84 11.44 1.71
CA LEU A 384 -20.29 10.71 2.86
C LEU A 384 -21.33 10.39 3.93
N HIS A 385 -22.62 10.47 3.59
CA HIS A 385 -23.72 10.14 4.48
C HIS A 385 -24.01 8.64 4.47
N ARG A 386 -24.56 8.16 5.59
CA ARG A 386 -25.05 6.81 5.74
C ARG A 386 -26.45 6.71 5.11
N ASN A 387 -26.65 5.68 4.33
CA ASN A 387 -27.95 5.30 3.79
C ASN A 387 -28.38 3.99 4.45
N GLU A 388 -29.40 4.04 5.29
CA GLU A 388 -29.98 2.90 6.01
C GLU A 388 -31.27 2.39 5.34
N GLU A 389 -31.80 3.11 4.35
CA GLU A 389 -33.04 2.74 3.65
C GLU A 389 -32.79 1.75 2.51
N ASP A 390 -31.76 2.01 1.70
CA ASP A 390 -31.35 1.10 0.62
C ASP A 390 -30.13 0.26 1.06
N LEU A 391 -30.40 -0.97 1.43
CA LEU A 391 -29.38 -1.95 1.85
C LEU A 391 -28.93 -2.88 0.72
N SER A 392 -29.38 -2.65 -0.52
CA SER A 392 -28.88 -3.36 -1.69
C SER A 392 -27.44 -2.92 -1.99
N VAL A 393 -26.51 -3.88 -2.03
CA VAL A 393 -25.09 -3.58 -2.26
C VAL A 393 -24.69 -4.05 -3.64
N GLY A 394 -24.34 -3.13 -4.50
CA GLY A 394 -23.82 -3.38 -5.85
C GLY A 394 -22.31 -3.23 -5.96
N MET A 395 -21.79 -3.42 -7.18
CA MET A 395 -20.36 -3.26 -7.46
C MET A 395 -19.85 -1.86 -7.08
N ASN A 396 -18.74 -1.80 -6.36
CA ASN A 396 -18.09 -0.60 -5.84
C ASN A 396 -18.85 0.13 -4.70
N ASP A 397 -19.94 -0.43 -4.20
CA ASP A 397 -20.58 0.10 -3.01
C ASP A 397 -19.74 -0.18 -1.77
N ILE A 398 -19.81 0.77 -0.83
CA ILE A 398 -19.20 0.64 0.49
C ILE A 398 -20.30 0.51 1.52
N ALA A 399 -20.31 -0.59 2.25
CA ALA A 399 -21.35 -0.91 3.21
C ALA A 399 -20.76 -1.41 4.54
N ARG A 400 -21.44 -1.11 5.64
CA ARG A 400 -21.13 -1.72 6.93
C ARG A 400 -21.94 -2.98 7.10
N ILE A 401 -21.25 -4.10 7.36
CA ILE A 401 -21.89 -5.39 7.55
C ILE A 401 -21.37 -6.13 8.76
N LYS A 402 -22.22 -7.01 9.31
CA LYS A 402 -21.85 -7.97 10.32
C LYS A 402 -21.88 -9.37 9.78
N ILE A 403 -20.86 -10.14 10.07
CA ILE A 403 -20.76 -11.56 9.74
C ILE A 403 -20.45 -12.37 11.00
N ARG A 404 -20.76 -13.67 10.93
CA ARG A 404 -20.31 -14.64 11.91
C ARG A 404 -19.48 -15.74 11.24
N THR A 405 -18.28 -15.93 11.73
CA THR A 405 -17.34 -16.94 11.25
C THR A 405 -17.53 -18.28 11.98
N THR A 406 -17.14 -19.37 11.32
CA THR A 406 -17.23 -20.74 11.89
C THR A 406 -16.19 -21.02 12.97
N LYS A 407 -15.09 -20.27 12.97
CA LYS A 407 -14.02 -20.30 13.99
C LYS A 407 -13.69 -18.89 14.42
N PRO A 408 -13.24 -18.67 15.66
CA PRO A 408 -12.84 -17.33 16.11
C PRO A 408 -11.64 -16.82 15.30
N LEU A 409 -11.63 -15.53 15.04
CA LEU A 409 -10.51 -14.77 14.46
C LEU A 409 -9.83 -13.95 15.56
N MET A 410 -8.51 -13.79 15.43
CA MET A 410 -7.71 -12.92 16.29
C MET A 410 -7.45 -11.62 15.54
N CYS A 411 -8.28 -10.62 15.82
CA CYS A 411 -8.29 -9.37 15.06
C CYS A 411 -8.10 -8.12 15.93
N ASP A 412 -7.70 -7.06 15.31
CA ASP A 412 -7.72 -5.69 15.83
C ASP A 412 -8.67 -4.85 14.96
N SER A 413 -9.04 -3.64 15.41
CA SER A 413 -9.66 -2.70 14.48
C SER A 413 -8.65 -2.27 13.41
N TYR A 414 -9.13 -1.99 12.21
CA TYR A 414 -8.28 -1.58 11.08
C TYR A 414 -7.51 -0.30 11.38
N THR A 415 -8.11 0.63 12.13
CA THR A 415 -7.47 1.87 12.56
C THR A 415 -6.30 1.64 13.51
N ARG A 416 -6.37 0.58 14.34
CA ARG A 416 -5.29 0.20 15.25
C ARG A 416 -4.18 -0.57 14.54
N ASN A 417 -4.56 -1.50 13.67
CA ASN A 417 -3.61 -2.34 12.93
C ASN A 417 -4.19 -2.76 11.58
N ARG A 418 -3.72 -2.16 10.50
CA ARG A 418 -4.20 -2.44 9.13
C ARG A 418 -4.11 -3.93 8.76
N SER A 419 -3.03 -4.61 9.15
CA SER A 419 -2.80 -6.00 8.76
C SER A 419 -3.76 -6.97 9.45
N THR A 420 -3.94 -6.83 10.78
CA THR A 420 -4.84 -7.69 11.57
C THR A 420 -6.27 -7.17 11.63
N GLY A 421 -6.52 -5.99 11.07
CA GLY A 421 -7.85 -5.40 10.92
C GLY A 421 -8.44 -5.55 9.51
N SER A 422 -7.71 -6.13 8.56
CA SER A 422 -8.19 -6.35 7.20
C SER A 422 -8.74 -7.75 7.00
N ILE A 423 -9.80 -7.85 6.19
CA ILE A 423 -10.37 -9.13 5.76
C ILE A 423 -10.70 -9.11 4.26
N ILE A 424 -10.76 -10.28 3.67
CA ILE A 424 -11.20 -10.50 2.30
C ILE A 424 -12.35 -11.51 2.32
N LEU A 425 -13.42 -11.23 1.55
CA LEU A 425 -14.47 -12.19 1.29
C LEU A 425 -14.23 -12.88 -0.06
N ILE A 426 -14.35 -14.19 -0.03
CA ILE A 426 -14.22 -15.07 -1.19
C ILE A 426 -15.56 -15.77 -1.39
N ASP A 427 -16.10 -15.71 -2.59
CA ASP A 427 -17.27 -16.49 -2.98
C ASP A 427 -16.88 -17.97 -3.13
N GLU A 428 -17.57 -18.86 -2.40
CA GLU A 428 -17.23 -20.31 -2.41
C GLU A 428 -17.55 -20.99 -3.74
N ALA A 429 -18.45 -20.43 -4.56
CA ALA A 429 -18.81 -21.02 -5.84
C ALA A 429 -17.77 -20.73 -6.93
N THR A 430 -17.23 -19.50 -6.94
CA THR A 430 -16.30 -19.06 -7.96
C THR A 430 -14.83 -19.06 -7.52
N ASN A 431 -14.57 -19.18 -6.20
CA ASN A 431 -13.27 -18.91 -5.57
C ASN A 431 -12.71 -17.50 -5.85
N GLY A 432 -13.55 -16.59 -6.35
CA GLY A 432 -13.18 -15.22 -6.63
C GLY A 432 -13.23 -14.34 -5.37
N THR A 433 -12.30 -13.38 -5.26
CA THR A 433 -12.40 -12.31 -4.26
C THR A 433 -13.55 -11.39 -4.64
N VAL A 434 -14.53 -11.26 -3.76
CA VAL A 434 -15.74 -10.47 -4.00
C VAL A 434 -15.84 -9.24 -3.11
N ALA A 435 -15.08 -9.16 -2.04
CA ALA A 435 -15.00 -7.96 -1.21
C ALA A 435 -13.68 -7.85 -0.44
N ALA A 436 -13.29 -6.63 -0.13
CA ALA A 436 -12.30 -6.30 0.89
C ALA A 436 -12.99 -5.58 2.05
N GLY A 437 -12.50 -5.77 3.27
CA GLY A 437 -13.12 -5.21 4.45
C GLY A 437 -12.14 -4.72 5.50
N MET A 438 -12.56 -3.71 6.24
CA MET A 438 -11.85 -3.07 7.33
C MET A 438 -12.65 -3.27 8.62
N ILE A 439 -12.13 -4.05 9.57
CA ILE A 439 -12.73 -4.36 10.87
C ILE A 439 -12.80 -3.07 11.72
N ILE A 440 -13.95 -2.84 12.34
CA ILE A 440 -14.23 -1.65 13.14
C ILE A 440 -13.91 -1.90 14.62
#